data_5543047073ad6603f670805c330f4ede
#
_entry.id   5543047073ad6603f670805c330f4ede
#
_cell.length_a   1.000
_cell.length_b   1.000
_cell.length_c   1.000
_cell.angle_alpha   90.00
_cell.angle_beta   90.00
_cell.angle_gamma   90.00
#
_symmetry.space_group_name_H-M   'P 1'
#
loop_
_entity.id
_entity.type
_entity.pdbx_description
1 polymer ?
#
loop_
_entity_poly.entity_id
_entity_poly.type
_entity_poly.pdbx_seq_one_letter_code
_entity_poly.pdbx_strand_id
1 'polypeptide(L)'
;AEGGVIPAEFQAKNNFDRTETLGTVFLGMTMICARCHSHKYDPISQTEYYRLLAFFNNTAEKPLDGNKYDYAPVIKVPADQSAWERWGALKAKRIDLVNQAEKLKSELYKKWEMGGREERFLALAKPDQRLEKLQKEATDIAKKIADAEANFTTTLVAKELGKPRETKLLERGEYNLPTGKTLQPDVLSAMGSIPKGAPRNR
;
A
#
# COMPACT_ATOMS: atom_id res chain seq x y z
N ALA A 1 6.92 -15.35 14.45
CA ALA A 1 7.19 -14.48 15.60
C ALA A 1 6.93 -15.25 16.89
N GLU A 2 7.83 -15.18 17.84
CA GLU A 2 7.65 -15.80 19.15
C GLU A 2 6.50 -15.18 19.92
N GLY A 3 5.86 -15.95 20.83
CA GLY A 3 4.82 -15.44 21.71
C GLY A 3 5.38 -14.31 22.60
N GLY A 4 4.58 -13.26 22.83
CA GLY A 4 4.95 -12.11 23.66
C GLY A 4 5.64 -10.97 22.94
N VAL A 5 5.76 -10.99 21.61
CA VAL A 5 6.32 -9.88 20.83
C VAL A 5 5.37 -8.68 20.85
N ILE A 6 5.90 -7.49 21.17
CA ILE A 6 5.18 -6.22 21.10
C ILE A 6 5.20 -5.71 19.65
N PRO A 7 4.03 -5.56 18.96
CA PRO A 7 4.00 -5.18 17.54
C PRO A 7 4.71 -3.86 17.24
N ALA A 8 4.61 -2.87 18.13
CA ALA A 8 5.27 -1.57 17.97
C ALA A 8 6.80 -1.67 18.04
N GLU A 9 7.31 -2.49 18.95
CA GLU A 9 8.74 -2.77 19.07
C GLU A 9 9.28 -3.47 17.81
N PHE A 10 8.57 -4.49 17.35
CA PHE A 10 8.96 -5.24 16.15
C PHE A 10 8.93 -4.36 14.89
N GLN A 11 7.93 -3.48 14.75
CA GLN A 11 7.88 -2.51 13.67
C GLN A 11 9.08 -1.55 13.72
N ALA A 12 9.43 -1.06 14.89
CA ALA A 12 10.59 -0.18 15.07
C ALA A 12 11.90 -0.90 14.72
N LYS A 13 12.09 -2.13 15.20
CA LYS A 13 13.25 -2.96 14.88
C LYS A 13 13.39 -3.24 13.38
N ASN A 14 12.29 -3.56 12.69
CA ASN A 14 12.31 -3.73 11.24
C ASN A 14 12.71 -2.43 10.52
N ASN A 15 12.23 -1.28 10.96
CA ASN A 15 12.60 0.00 10.37
C ASN A 15 14.09 0.31 10.63
N PHE A 16 14.62 0.02 11.80
CA PHE A 16 16.06 0.16 12.11
C PHE A 16 16.88 -0.72 11.18
N ASP A 17 16.56 -2.01 11.11
CA ASP A 17 17.27 -2.98 10.28
C ASP A 17 17.33 -2.52 8.81
N ARG A 18 16.21 -2.09 8.25
CA ARG A 18 16.15 -1.61 6.86
C ARG A 18 16.97 -0.34 6.64
N THR A 19 16.91 0.59 7.57
CA THR A 19 17.68 1.84 7.49
C THR A 19 19.19 1.57 7.59
N GLU A 20 19.58 0.72 8.51
CA GLU A 20 20.97 0.33 8.76
C GLU A 20 21.52 -0.53 7.61
N THR A 21 20.70 -1.44 7.07
CA THR A 21 21.05 -2.23 5.88
C THR A 21 21.25 -1.32 4.64
N LEU A 22 20.35 -0.35 4.41
CA LEU A 22 20.55 0.64 3.35
C LEU A 22 21.88 1.38 3.51
N GLY A 23 22.16 1.86 4.73
CA GLY A 23 23.42 2.53 5.04
C GLY A 23 24.65 1.67 4.76
N THR A 24 24.63 0.45 5.25
CA THR A 24 25.80 -0.45 5.15
C THR A 24 25.99 -0.96 3.72
N VAL A 25 24.93 -1.44 3.06
CA VAL A 25 25.04 -2.13 1.77
C VAL A 25 25.18 -1.16 0.60
N PHE A 26 24.42 -0.08 0.59
CA PHE A 26 24.36 0.83 -0.56
C PHE A 26 25.18 2.11 -0.37
N LEU A 27 25.37 2.56 0.88
CA LEU A 27 26.10 3.80 1.15
C LEU A 27 27.51 3.56 1.75
N GLY A 28 27.82 2.31 2.14
CA GLY A 28 29.10 1.98 2.79
C GLY A 28 29.30 2.66 4.14
N MET A 29 28.19 3.01 4.84
CA MET A 29 28.20 3.80 6.08
C MET A 29 27.65 2.98 7.25
N THR A 30 28.29 3.11 8.42
CA THR A 30 27.77 2.49 9.65
C THR A 30 26.79 3.42 10.34
N MET A 31 25.50 3.19 10.17
CA MET A 31 24.45 4.11 10.66
C MET A 31 23.93 3.81 12.05
N ILE A 32 24.22 2.64 12.62
CA ILE A 32 23.66 2.18 13.89
C ILE A 32 23.87 3.17 15.05
N CYS A 33 25.00 3.86 15.09
CA CYS A 33 25.29 4.86 16.12
C CYS A 33 24.31 6.03 16.08
N ALA A 34 23.87 6.42 14.88
CA ALA A 34 22.98 7.55 14.68
C ALA A 34 21.52 7.27 15.15
N ARG A 35 21.19 6.04 15.50
CA ARG A 35 19.93 5.68 16.15
C ARG A 35 19.77 6.31 17.53
N CYS A 36 20.86 6.40 18.32
CA CYS A 36 20.80 6.87 19.70
C CYS A 36 21.31 8.31 19.87
N HIS A 37 22.27 8.74 19.04
CA HIS A 37 22.89 10.07 19.07
C HIS A 37 23.47 10.40 17.70
N SER A 38 23.81 11.65 17.41
CA SER A 38 24.50 12.00 16.16
C SER A 38 25.81 11.23 16.02
N HIS A 39 26.11 10.75 14.80
CA HIS A 39 27.29 9.93 14.54
C HIS A 39 28.56 10.70 14.90
N LYS A 40 29.52 10.03 15.50
CA LYS A 40 30.72 10.70 16.04
C LYS A 40 31.69 11.16 14.94
N TYR A 41 31.81 10.38 13.88
CA TYR A 41 32.83 10.58 12.84
C TYR A 41 32.21 10.96 11.47
N ASP A 42 31.07 10.37 11.14
CA ASP A 42 30.38 10.63 9.88
C ASP A 42 29.39 11.79 10.03
N PRO A 43 29.13 12.57 8.97
CA PRO A 43 28.21 13.71 8.99
C PRO A 43 26.74 13.27 8.97
N ILE A 44 26.36 12.44 9.95
CA ILE A 44 25.00 11.91 10.10
C ILE A 44 24.47 12.33 11.46
N SER A 45 23.53 13.25 11.48
CA SER A 45 22.82 13.59 12.73
C SER A 45 21.76 12.52 13.04
N GLN A 46 21.38 12.42 14.32
CA GLN A 46 20.27 11.57 14.74
C GLN A 46 18.98 11.94 13.99
N THR A 47 18.73 13.22 13.79
CA THR A 47 17.55 13.70 13.03
C THR A 47 17.53 13.18 11.60
N GLU A 48 18.67 13.20 10.91
CA GLU A 48 18.78 12.69 9.54
C GLU A 48 18.58 11.17 9.47
N TYR A 49 19.10 10.42 10.45
CA TYR A 49 18.82 9.00 10.58
C TYR A 49 17.31 8.72 10.64
N TYR A 50 16.56 9.42 11.48
CA TYR A 50 15.12 9.21 11.60
C TYR A 50 14.33 9.77 10.40
N ARG A 51 14.84 10.77 9.69
CA ARG A 51 14.26 11.19 8.39
C ARG A 51 14.42 10.13 7.33
N LEU A 52 15.59 9.48 7.27
CA LEU A 52 15.82 8.35 6.36
C LEU A 52 14.95 7.14 6.76
N LEU A 53 14.86 6.85 8.05
CA LEU A 53 13.98 5.81 8.60
C LEU A 53 12.50 6.04 8.22
N ALA A 54 12.06 7.28 8.12
CA ALA A 54 10.67 7.62 7.81
C ALA A 54 10.18 7.04 6.46
N PHE A 55 11.08 6.84 5.48
CA PHE A 55 10.76 6.14 4.24
C PHE A 55 10.33 4.69 4.50
N PHE A 56 11.01 4.00 5.42
CA PHE A 56 10.72 2.60 5.77
C PHE A 56 9.52 2.48 6.72
N ASN A 57 9.28 3.49 7.55
CA ASN A 57 8.13 3.52 8.45
C ASN A 57 6.78 3.66 7.71
N ASN A 58 6.81 4.02 6.43
CA ASN A 58 5.61 4.17 5.61
C ASN A 58 5.19 2.89 4.87
N THR A 59 5.71 1.72 5.23
CA THR A 59 5.38 0.45 4.56
C THR A 59 4.05 -0.12 5.06
N ALA A 60 3.26 -0.70 4.14
CA ALA A 60 1.97 -1.31 4.45
C ALA A 60 2.08 -2.71 5.05
N GLU A 61 3.29 -3.20 5.28
CA GLU A 61 3.54 -4.51 5.84
C GLU A 61 3.02 -4.63 7.28
N LYS A 62 2.53 -5.80 7.62
CA LYS A 62 2.21 -6.14 9.00
C LYS A 62 3.50 -6.54 9.71
N PRO A 63 3.81 -5.98 10.89
CA PRO A 63 5.03 -6.32 11.61
C PRO A 63 5.05 -7.78 12.09
N LEU A 64 3.87 -8.37 12.30
CA LEU A 64 3.69 -9.75 12.74
C LEU A 64 2.68 -10.47 11.84
N ASP A 65 3.03 -11.66 11.37
CA ASP A 65 2.15 -12.52 10.58
C ASP A 65 1.35 -13.52 11.43
N GLY A 66 1.63 -13.61 12.73
CA GLY A 66 1.01 -14.57 13.64
C GLY A 66 1.35 -16.02 13.33
N ASN A 67 2.50 -16.29 12.70
CA ASN A 67 2.96 -17.61 12.24
C ASN A 67 2.03 -18.27 11.20
N LYS A 68 1.28 -17.47 10.46
CA LYS A 68 0.39 -17.94 9.40
C LYS A 68 1.07 -18.03 8.05
N TYR A 69 2.29 -17.53 7.93
CA TYR A 69 3.04 -17.39 6.67
C TYR A 69 2.26 -16.64 5.57
N ASP A 70 1.33 -15.76 6.00
CA ASP A 70 0.51 -14.92 5.14
C ASP A 70 1.18 -13.55 4.99
N TYR A 71 2.13 -13.50 4.10
CA TYR A 71 2.91 -12.27 3.84
C TYR A 71 2.14 -11.35 2.91
N ALA A 72 2.08 -10.08 3.29
CA ALA A 72 1.43 -9.01 2.52
C ALA A 72 2.23 -7.69 2.68
N PRO A 73 2.15 -6.79 1.72
CA PRO A 73 1.42 -6.90 0.46
C PRO A 73 2.16 -7.74 -0.61
N VAL A 74 1.38 -8.41 -1.44
CA VAL A 74 1.90 -9.18 -2.58
C VAL A 74 1.34 -8.64 -3.89
N ILE A 75 2.08 -8.84 -4.96
CA ILE A 75 1.56 -8.70 -6.32
C ILE A 75 1.55 -10.05 -7.02
N LYS A 76 0.61 -10.20 -7.92
CA LYS A 76 0.50 -11.36 -8.80
C LYS A 76 1.14 -11.03 -10.13
N VAL A 77 2.07 -11.86 -10.56
CA VAL A 77 2.87 -11.63 -11.77
C VAL A 77 2.54 -12.72 -12.78
N PRO A 78 1.95 -12.37 -13.94
CA PRO A 78 1.78 -13.30 -15.06
C PRO A 78 3.12 -13.87 -15.54
N ALA A 79 3.09 -15.08 -16.10
CA ALA A 79 4.29 -15.80 -16.51
C ALA A 79 5.02 -15.15 -17.70
N ASP A 80 4.28 -14.50 -18.60
CA ASP A 80 4.82 -13.93 -19.84
C ASP A 80 4.03 -12.68 -20.28
N GLN A 81 4.54 -11.99 -21.30
CA GLN A 81 3.95 -10.79 -21.85
C GLN A 81 2.51 -11.02 -22.38
N SER A 82 2.26 -12.15 -23.00
CA SER A 82 0.93 -12.46 -23.55
C SER A 82 -0.10 -12.68 -22.43
N ALA A 83 0.31 -13.27 -21.31
CA ALA A 83 -0.52 -13.39 -20.11
C ALA A 83 -0.81 -12.02 -19.48
N TRP A 84 0.16 -11.11 -19.46
CA TRP A 84 -0.04 -9.72 -19.05
C TRP A 84 -1.10 -9.01 -19.88
N GLU A 85 -1.00 -9.11 -21.20
CA GLU A 85 -1.92 -8.46 -22.13
C GLU A 85 -3.34 -9.01 -22.00
N ARG A 86 -3.49 -10.34 -21.95
CA ARG A 86 -4.82 -10.99 -21.74
C ARG A 86 -5.43 -10.59 -20.40
N TRP A 87 -4.65 -10.62 -19.32
CA TRP A 87 -5.13 -10.24 -18.00
C TRP A 87 -5.48 -8.75 -17.93
N GLY A 88 -4.65 -7.89 -18.52
CA GLY A 88 -4.92 -6.45 -18.64
C GLY A 88 -6.21 -6.16 -19.39
N ALA A 89 -6.43 -6.84 -20.53
CA ALA A 89 -7.66 -6.72 -21.32
C ALA A 89 -8.91 -7.17 -20.54
N LEU A 90 -8.85 -8.28 -19.81
CA LEU A 90 -9.96 -8.74 -18.96
C LEU A 90 -10.27 -7.72 -17.85
N LYS A 91 -9.26 -7.15 -17.20
CA LYS A 91 -9.43 -6.12 -16.17
C LYS A 91 -10.07 -4.85 -16.74
N ALA A 92 -9.58 -4.38 -17.88
CA ALA A 92 -10.13 -3.20 -18.55
C ALA A 92 -11.60 -3.43 -18.93
N LYS A 93 -11.91 -4.59 -19.51
CA LYS A 93 -13.29 -4.95 -19.88
C LYS A 93 -14.22 -5.02 -18.66
N ARG A 94 -13.74 -5.58 -17.53
CA ARG A 94 -14.51 -5.61 -16.29
C ARG A 94 -14.80 -4.21 -15.76
N ILE A 95 -13.80 -3.34 -15.76
CA ILE A 95 -13.95 -1.93 -15.32
C ILE A 95 -14.99 -1.21 -16.19
N ASP A 96 -14.92 -1.39 -17.50
CA ASP A 96 -15.88 -0.78 -18.43
C ASP A 96 -17.32 -1.26 -18.17
N LEU A 97 -17.53 -2.57 -18.00
CA LEU A 97 -18.84 -3.14 -17.66
C LEU A 97 -19.40 -2.64 -16.33
N VAL A 98 -18.55 -2.52 -15.31
CA VAL A 98 -18.92 -1.96 -14.00
C VAL A 98 -19.32 -0.49 -14.13
N ASN A 99 -18.56 0.29 -14.88
CA ASN A 99 -18.86 1.71 -15.11
C ASN A 99 -20.18 1.89 -15.88
N GLN A 100 -20.43 1.05 -16.90
CA GLN A 100 -21.71 1.05 -17.64
C GLN A 100 -22.88 0.67 -16.71
N ALA A 101 -22.70 -0.33 -15.85
CA ALA A 101 -23.72 -0.74 -14.89
C ALA A 101 -24.03 0.36 -13.89
N GLU A 102 -23.02 1.05 -13.35
CA GLU A 102 -23.21 2.15 -12.40
C GLU A 102 -23.87 3.38 -13.07
N LYS A 103 -23.52 3.69 -14.31
CA LYS A 103 -24.17 4.74 -15.09
C LYS A 103 -25.66 4.41 -15.30
N LEU A 104 -25.97 3.20 -15.77
CA LEU A 104 -27.35 2.75 -15.97
C LEU A 104 -28.14 2.75 -14.66
N LYS A 105 -27.55 2.28 -13.58
CA LYS A 105 -28.15 2.30 -12.23
C LYS A 105 -28.48 3.72 -11.79
N SER A 106 -27.59 4.67 -12.03
CA SER A 106 -27.82 6.09 -11.73
C SER A 106 -28.97 6.68 -12.55
N GLU A 107 -29.06 6.33 -13.83
CA GLU A 107 -30.16 6.75 -14.71
C GLU A 107 -31.50 6.15 -14.26
N LEU A 108 -31.53 4.87 -13.91
CA LEU A 108 -32.71 4.19 -13.40
C LEU A 108 -33.17 4.78 -12.07
N TYR A 109 -32.20 5.12 -11.18
CA TYR A 109 -32.51 5.74 -9.90
C TYR A 109 -33.14 7.14 -10.06
N LYS A 110 -32.62 7.97 -10.98
CA LYS A 110 -33.22 9.27 -11.30
C LYS A 110 -34.64 9.14 -11.85
N LYS A 111 -34.89 8.18 -12.72
CA LYS A 111 -36.25 7.88 -13.22
C LYS A 111 -37.18 7.42 -12.09
N TRP A 112 -36.67 6.60 -11.19
CA TRP A 112 -37.40 6.14 -10.03
C TRP A 112 -37.76 7.31 -9.09
N GLU A 113 -36.84 8.24 -8.84
CA GLU A 113 -37.09 9.43 -8.00
C GLU A 113 -38.19 10.33 -8.60
N MET A 114 -38.18 10.50 -9.92
CA MET A 114 -39.16 11.35 -10.64
C MET A 114 -40.49 10.65 -10.89
N GLY A 115 -40.55 9.34 -10.76
CA GLY A 115 -41.73 8.53 -11.04
C GLY A 115 -42.84 8.63 -9.97
N GLY A 116 -44.08 8.36 -10.39
CA GLY A 116 -45.22 8.23 -9.50
C GLY A 116 -45.14 6.96 -8.61
N ARG A 117 -46.08 6.85 -7.64
CA ARG A 117 -46.10 5.72 -6.68
C ARG A 117 -46.18 4.36 -7.37
N GLU A 118 -46.95 4.26 -8.41
CA GLU A 118 -47.15 3.02 -9.19
C GLU A 118 -45.90 2.63 -9.99
N GLU A 119 -45.27 3.61 -10.65
CA GLU A 119 -44.03 3.41 -11.39
C GLU A 119 -42.87 2.96 -10.51
N ARG A 120 -42.78 3.52 -9.30
CA ARG A 120 -41.80 3.13 -8.28
C ARG A 120 -41.99 1.69 -7.84
N PHE A 121 -43.25 1.28 -7.63
CA PHE A 121 -43.58 -0.10 -7.26
C PHE A 121 -43.24 -1.09 -8.36
N LEU A 122 -43.55 -0.77 -9.61
CA LEU A 122 -43.22 -1.61 -10.77
C LEU A 122 -41.74 -1.75 -10.99
N ALA A 123 -40.96 -0.68 -10.78
CA ALA A 123 -39.51 -0.72 -10.89
C ALA A 123 -38.84 -1.61 -9.83
N LEU A 124 -39.43 -1.71 -8.64
CA LEU A 124 -38.98 -2.63 -7.59
C LEU A 124 -39.35 -4.09 -7.90
N ALA A 125 -40.52 -4.31 -8.55
CA ALA A 125 -41.01 -5.64 -8.86
C ALA A 125 -40.34 -6.31 -10.07
N LYS A 126 -39.74 -5.53 -10.98
CA LYS A 126 -39.07 -6.05 -12.18
C LYS A 126 -37.69 -5.40 -12.34
N PRO A 127 -36.61 -6.12 -12.02
CA PRO A 127 -35.26 -5.67 -12.28
C PRO A 127 -35.02 -5.35 -13.74
N ASP A 128 -34.23 -4.33 -14.03
CA ASP A 128 -33.86 -3.97 -15.44
C ASP A 128 -32.93 -5.04 -16.01
N GLN A 129 -33.41 -5.75 -17.05
CA GLN A 129 -32.67 -6.84 -17.69
C GLN A 129 -31.29 -6.40 -18.25
N ARG A 130 -31.14 -5.13 -18.64
CA ARG A 130 -29.85 -4.59 -19.11
C ARG A 130 -28.86 -4.51 -17.98
N LEU A 131 -29.31 -4.08 -16.79
CA LEU A 131 -28.47 -4.01 -15.60
C LEU A 131 -28.05 -5.41 -15.16
N GLU A 132 -28.98 -6.35 -15.11
CA GLU A 132 -28.68 -7.76 -14.77
C GLU A 132 -27.68 -8.37 -15.76
N LYS A 133 -27.81 -8.09 -17.07
CA LYS A 133 -26.88 -8.58 -18.08
C LYS A 133 -25.47 -8.03 -17.86
N LEU A 134 -25.32 -6.71 -17.63
CA LEU A 134 -24.01 -6.09 -17.37
C LEU A 134 -23.36 -6.66 -16.11
N GLN A 135 -24.13 -6.83 -15.03
CA GLN A 135 -23.65 -7.41 -13.78
C GLN A 135 -23.21 -8.86 -13.94
N LYS A 136 -23.98 -9.65 -14.67
CA LYS A 136 -23.63 -11.04 -14.99
C LYS A 136 -22.33 -11.12 -15.80
N GLU A 137 -22.22 -10.34 -16.87
CA GLU A 137 -21.00 -10.30 -17.68
C GLU A 137 -19.78 -9.84 -16.86
N ALA A 138 -19.93 -8.84 -16.01
CA ALA A 138 -18.86 -8.38 -15.12
C ALA A 138 -18.43 -9.48 -14.12
N THR A 139 -19.41 -10.27 -13.64
CA THR A 139 -19.14 -11.40 -12.73
C THR A 139 -18.43 -12.55 -13.45
N ASP A 140 -18.84 -12.88 -14.68
CA ASP A 140 -18.20 -13.91 -15.48
C ASP A 140 -16.76 -13.54 -15.84
N ILE A 141 -16.51 -12.27 -16.13
CA ILE A 141 -15.13 -11.78 -16.34
C ILE A 141 -14.33 -11.81 -15.03
N ALA A 142 -14.94 -11.48 -13.88
CA ALA A 142 -14.27 -11.59 -12.60
C ALA A 142 -13.81 -13.02 -12.30
N LYS A 143 -14.63 -14.04 -12.65
CA LYS A 143 -14.22 -15.45 -12.55
C LYS A 143 -13.03 -15.76 -13.44
N LYS A 144 -13.07 -15.33 -14.72
CA LYS A 144 -11.94 -15.53 -15.65
C LYS A 144 -10.64 -14.87 -15.17
N ILE A 145 -10.75 -13.70 -14.54
CA ILE A 145 -9.60 -13.03 -13.92
C ILE A 145 -9.08 -13.88 -12.75
N ALA A 146 -9.94 -14.36 -11.85
CA ALA A 146 -9.55 -15.18 -10.72
C ALA A 146 -8.90 -16.51 -11.15
N ASP A 147 -9.45 -17.17 -12.18
CA ASP A 147 -8.88 -18.40 -12.74
C ASP A 147 -7.50 -18.17 -13.36
N ALA A 148 -7.31 -17.06 -14.07
CA ALA A 148 -6.01 -16.68 -14.60
C ALA A 148 -5.01 -16.38 -13.46
N GLU A 149 -5.43 -15.65 -12.44
CA GLU A 149 -4.61 -15.27 -11.29
C GLU A 149 -4.23 -16.45 -10.39
N ALA A 150 -4.97 -17.55 -10.42
CA ALA A 150 -4.64 -18.77 -9.67
C ALA A 150 -3.29 -19.37 -10.07
N ASN A 151 -2.89 -19.15 -11.33
CA ASN A 151 -1.63 -19.66 -11.89
C ASN A 151 -0.49 -18.63 -11.90
N PHE A 152 -0.72 -17.42 -11.35
CA PHE A 152 0.30 -16.37 -11.33
C PHE A 152 1.29 -16.60 -10.18
N THR A 153 2.55 -16.30 -10.44
CA THR A 153 3.56 -16.22 -9.39
C THR A 153 3.25 -15.02 -8.50
N THR A 154 3.31 -15.21 -7.19
CA THR A 154 3.19 -14.11 -6.23
C THR A 154 4.56 -13.67 -5.74
N THR A 155 4.77 -12.36 -5.64
CA THR A 155 5.96 -11.81 -5.02
C THR A 155 5.59 -10.71 -4.02
N LEU A 156 6.41 -10.60 -2.97
CA LEU A 156 6.26 -9.54 -1.98
C LEU A 156 6.67 -8.21 -2.58
N VAL A 157 5.94 -7.17 -2.23
CA VAL A 157 6.26 -5.80 -2.63
C VAL A 157 6.23 -4.87 -1.42
N ALA A 158 7.13 -3.92 -1.42
CA ALA A 158 7.11 -2.85 -0.45
C ALA A 158 6.10 -1.78 -0.89
N LYS A 159 4.85 -1.92 -0.46
CA LYS A 159 3.76 -0.97 -0.74
C LYS A 159 3.71 0.09 0.35
N GLU A 160 3.48 1.33 -0.05
CA GLU A 160 3.28 2.42 0.91
C GLU A 160 1.85 2.50 1.41
N LEU A 161 1.72 3.03 2.63
CA LEU A 161 0.43 3.38 3.21
C LEU A 161 -0.14 4.62 2.52
N GLY A 162 -1.46 4.68 2.34
CA GLY A 162 -2.15 5.89 1.84
C GLY A 162 -2.01 7.09 2.79
N LYS A 163 -1.84 6.84 4.09
CA LYS A 163 -1.50 7.85 5.10
C LYS A 163 -0.22 7.41 5.80
N PRO A 164 0.87 8.17 5.66
CA PRO A 164 2.14 7.87 6.32
C PRO A 164 2.01 7.79 7.83
N ARG A 165 2.76 6.86 8.45
CA ARG A 165 2.90 6.83 9.91
C ARG A 165 3.73 8.00 10.37
N GLU A 166 3.41 8.53 11.56
CA GLU A 166 4.26 9.54 12.20
C GLU A 166 5.61 8.93 12.57
N THR A 167 6.67 9.62 12.19
CA THR A 167 8.04 9.30 12.62
C THR A 167 8.55 10.41 13.50
N LYS A 168 9.06 10.05 14.67
CA LYS A 168 9.67 10.98 15.63
C LYS A 168 11.07 10.48 16.01
N LEU A 169 11.86 11.35 16.59
CA LEU A 169 13.08 10.91 17.27
C LEU A 169 12.71 9.97 18.41
N LEU A 170 13.52 8.97 18.61
CA LEU A 170 13.40 8.06 19.76
C LEU A 170 14.55 8.34 20.72
N GLU A 171 14.24 8.62 21.98
CA GLU A 171 15.26 8.83 22.99
C GLU A 171 16.09 7.55 23.15
N ARG A 172 17.40 7.68 22.95
CA ARG A 172 18.37 6.55 22.98
C ARG A 172 17.96 5.35 22.09
N GLY A 173 17.15 5.60 21.04
CA GLY A 173 16.68 4.55 20.14
C GLY A 173 15.56 3.67 20.70
N GLU A 174 14.97 4.03 21.85
CA GLU A 174 13.91 3.27 22.50
C GLU A 174 12.56 3.53 21.82
N TYR A 175 11.91 2.47 21.31
CA TYR A 175 10.68 2.57 20.49
C TYR A 175 9.50 3.21 21.25
N ASN A 176 9.47 3.10 22.57
CA ASN A 176 8.42 3.62 23.45
C ASN A 176 8.69 5.02 23.99
N LEU A 177 9.82 5.64 23.63
CA LEU A 177 10.21 6.99 24.05
C LEU A 177 10.31 7.97 22.86
N PRO A 178 9.21 8.21 22.12
CA PRO A 178 9.24 9.18 21.02
C PRO A 178 9.32 10.61 21.55
N THR A 179 10.21 11.41 20.98
CA THR A 179 10.40 12.81 21.35
C THR A 179 10.34 13.76 20.16
N GLY A 180 10.10 15.03 20.46
CA GLY A 180 10.16 16.10 19.46
C GLY A 180 8.98 16.14 18.48
N LYS A 181 9.18 16.84 17.38
CA LYS A 181 8.20 17.01 16.32
C LYS A 181 8.22 15.83 15.35
N THR A 182 7.11 15.62 14.66
CA THR A 182 7.02 14.65 13.55
C THR A 182 8.00 15.02 12.44
N LEU A 183 8.82 14.06 12.04
CA LEU A 183 9.80 14.19 10.98
C LEU A 183 9.22 13.74 9.64
N GLN A 184 9.56 14.47 8.60
CA GLN A 184 9.24 14.09 7.22
C GLN A 184 10.39 13.27 6.63
N PRO A 185 10.12 12.32 5.71
CA PRO A 185 11.16 11.60 5.01
C PRO A 185 12.11 12.55 4.30
N ASP A 186 13.42 12.33 4.43
CA ASP A 186 14.46 13.08 3.75
C ASP A 186 15.74 12.26 3.63
N VAL A 187 16.62 12.67 2.72
CA VAL A 187 17.95 12.06 2.54
C VAL A 187 18.97 12.71 3.47
N LEU A 188 20.12 12.09 3.60
CA LEU A 188 21.26 12.65 4.35
C LEU A 188 21.74 13.92 3.65
N SER A 189 21.94 15.01 4.39
CA SER A 189 22.38 16.30 3.81
C SER A 189 23.72 16.21 3.08
N ALA A 190 24.60 15.34 3.52
CA ALA A 190 25.87 15.04 2.86
C ALA A 190 25.69 14.45 1.45
N MET A 191 24.51 13.88 1.14
CA MET A 191 24.18 13.29 -0.18
C MET A 191 23.35 14.22 -1.07
N GLY A 192 23.00 15.41 -0.58
CA GLY A 192 22.18 16.38 -1.30
C GLY A 192 20.78 16.56 -0.71
N SER A 193 19.79 16.79 -1.56
CA SER A 193 18.41 17.06 -1.15
C SER A 193 17.42 16.50 -2.16
N ILE A 194 16.23 16.19 -1.70
CA ILE A 194 15.11 15.78 -2.57
C ILE A 194 14.70 17.01 -3.41
N PRO A 195 14.56 16.87 -4.74
CA PRO A 195 14.12 17.95 -5.60
C PRO A 195 12.78 18.56 -5.15
N LYS A 196 12.62 19.87 -5.34
CA LYS A 196 11.36 20.56 -5.03
C LYS A 196 10.21 19.94 -5.82
N GLY A 197 9.13 19.58 -5.14
CA GLY A 197 7.94 18.97 -5.76
C GLY A 197 8.03 17.46 -5.99
N ALA A 198 9.18 16.83 -5.77
CA ALA A 198 9.27 15.38 -5.78
C ALA A 198 8.53 14.78 -4.57
N PRO A 199 7.84 13.64 -4.77
CA PRO A 199 7.18 12.96 -3.66
C PRO A 199 8.22 12.45 -2.66
N ARG A 200 7.90 12.60 -1.36
CA ARG A 200 8.76 12.08 -0.28
C ARG A 200 8.41 10.65 0.07
N ASN A 201 8.55 9.78 -0.92
CA ASN A 201 8.28 8.34 -0.84
C ASN A 201 9.44 7.55 -1.45
N ARG A 202 9.36 6.20 -1.34
CA ARG A 202 10.36 5.28 -1.93
C ARG A 202 10.17 5.15 -3.42
#